data_d84e9d6a22af46831d6fa741d2ac1af9
#
_entry.id   d84e9d6a22af46831d6fa741d2ac1af9
#
_cell.length_a   1.000
_cell.length_b   1.000
_cell.length_c   1.000
_cell.angle_alpha   90.00
_cell.angle_beta   90.00
_cell.angle_gamma   90.00
#
_symmetry.space_group_name_H-M   'P 1'
#
loop_
_entity.id
_entity.type
_entity.pdbx_description
1 polymer ?
#
loop_
_entity_poly.entity_id
_entity_poly.type
_entity_poly.pdbx_seq_one_letter_code
_entity_poly.pdbx_strand_id
1 'polypeptide(L)'
;MKTVGIIGFGVFGAFMTRVLAPYLHVTVSSRLASSEAVQSVGGTLVSFSDACRADVVVPSVPVQNLETVLQKMAPLLKAGTLVADVASVKTVPVQLMERILPGDVDIVATHPLFGPQSGANGVQGLPMVIWPVRVSDGRMYRLETFLKDCLRLDVQRVSPDEHDREMAYVHALTFLLGRAFHDLDIPNTPLKTKTYQHLLDVRRIVEHDTPELFETIQKYNPYAADMRRRLVGSWNRWSAN
;
A
#
# COMPACT_ATOMS: atom_id res chain seq x y z
N MET A 1 -10.34 -3.43 -18.84
CA MET A 1 -9.24 -2.54 -18.44
C MET A 1 -8.06 -2.87 -19.32
N LYS A 2 -7.51 -1.91 -20.02
CA LYS A 2 -6.35 -2.12 -20.91
C LYS A 2 -5.15 -1.27 -20.49
N THR A 3 -5.41 -0.13 -19.85
CA THR A 3 -4.40 0.85 -19.47
C THR A 3 -4.44 1.15 -17.97
N VAL A 4 -3.25 1.27 -17.34
CA VAL A 4 -3.09 1.68 -15.95
C VAL A 4 -2.14 2.87 -15.88
N GLY A 5 -2.57 3.94 -15.22
CA GLY A 5 -1.76 5.11 -14.91
C GLY A 5 -1.30 5.06 -13.44
N ILE A 6 -0.02 4.94 -13.20
CA ILE A 6 0.57 4.95 -11.85
C ILE A 6 1.09 6.36 -11.56
N ILE A 7 0.58 6.98 -10.51
CA ILE A 7 1.02 8.29 -10.04
C ILE A 7 1.99 8.09 -8.87
N GLY A 8 3.28 8.23 -9.15
CA GLY A 8 4.37 7.97 -8.21
C GLY A 8 5.21 6.75 -8.62
N PHE A 9 6.52 6.91 -8.58
CA PHE A 9 7.50 5.87 -8.93
C PHE A 9 8.53 5.69 -7.80
N GLY A 10 8.02 5.54 -6.57
CA GLY A 10 8.81 5.06 -5.45
C GLY A 10 9.05 3.55 -5.55
N VAL A 11 9.62 2.96 -4.51
CA VAL A 11 9.93 1.52 -4.46
C VAL A 11 8.71 0.65 -4.78
N PHE A 12 7.53 0.99 -4.22
CA PHE A 12 6.29 0.26 -4.48
C PHE A 12 5.72 0.54 -5.89
N GLY A 13 5.74 1.79 -6.36
CA GLY A 13 5.28 2.14 -7.71
C GLY A 13 6.07 1.44 -8.82
N ALA A 14 7.40 1.35 -8.67
CA ALA A 14 8.24 0.59 -9.58
C ALA A 14 7.96 -0.92 -9.53
N PHE A 15 7.78 -1.47 -8.32
CA PHE A 15 7.40 -2.87 -8.14
C PHE A 15 6.06 -3.19 -8.80
N MET A 16 5.03 -2.37 -8.56
CA MET A 16 3.71 -2.54 -9.14
C MET A 16 3.75 -2.40 -10.67
N THR A 17 4.54 -1.46 -11.22
CA THR A 17 4.76 -1.33 -12.67
C THR A 17 5.26 -2.65 -13.25
N ARG A 18 6.29 -3.25 -12.66
CA ARG A 18 6.85 -4.54 -13.10
C ARG A 18 5.84 -5.69 -13.04
N VAL A 19 5.02 -5.74 -11.98
CA VAL A 19 4.00 -6.78 -11.81
C VAL A 19 2.88 -6.67 -12.85
N LEU A 20 2.47 -5.46 -13.20
CA LEU A 20 1.34 -5.20 -14.10
C LEU A 20 1.72 -5.17 -15.58
N ALA A 21 2.94 -4.78 -15.93
CA ALA A 21 3.39 -4.61 -17.32
C ALA A 21 3.21 -5.85 -18.22
N PRO A 22 3.35 -7.11 -17.75
CA PRO A 22 3.07 -8.28 -18.58
C PRO A 22 1.61 -8.42 -19.03
N TYR A 23 0.67 -7.76 -18.36
CA TYR A 23 -0.77 -7.92 -18.57
C TYR A 23 -1.45 -6.67 -19.11
N LEU A 24 -0.90 -5.49 -18.83
CA LEU A 24 -1.56 -4.19 -19.07
C LEU A 24 -0.55 -3.19 -19.64
N HIS A 25 -1.05 -2.22 -20.41
CA HIS A 25 -0.24 -1.07 -20.79
C HIS A 25 -0.12 -0.13 -19.58
N VAL A 26 1.09 -0.05 -19.00
CA VAL A 26 1.34 0.73 -17.78
C VAL A 26 2.03 2.04 -18.14
N THR A 27 1.37 3.14 -17.81
CA THR A 27 1.94 4.49 -17.85
C THR A 27 2.28 4.95 -16.45
N VAL A 28 3.38 5.67 -16.29
CA VAL A 28 3.88 6.15 -15.01
C VAL A 28 4.08 7.65 -15.08
N SER A 29 3.62 8.37 -14.06
CA SER A 29 3.98 9.76 -13.85
C SER A 29 4.77 9.91 -12.55
N SER A 30 5.95 10.50 -12.65
CA SER A 30 6.82 10.77 -11.52
C SER A 30 7.65 12.02 -11.76
N ARG A 31 7.94 12.75 -10.68
CA ARG A 31 8.81 13.95 -10.76
C ARG A 31 10.29 13.62 -10.80
N LEU A 32 10.66 12.43 -10.32
CA LEU A 32 12.08 12.06 -10.08
C LEU A 32 12.54 10.86 -10.92
N ALA A 33 11.62 10.12 -11.55
CA ALA A 33 11.98 8.95 -12.34
C ALA A 33 12.52 9.36 -13.71
N SER A 34 13.55 8.65 -14.18
CA SER A 34 13.98 8.74 -15.56
C SER A 34 13.16 7.81 -16.46
N SER A 35 13.14 8.09 -17.76
CA SER A 35 12.47 7.24 -18.76
C SER A 35 13.04 5.83 -18.77
N GLU A 36 14.36 5.70 -18.68
CA GLU A 36 15.09 4.44 -18.67
C GLU A 36 14.71 3.59 -17.44
N ALA A 37 14.59 4.22 -16.26
CA ALA A 37 14.19 3.53 -15.02
C ALA A 37 12.76 2.99 -15.13
N VAL A 38 11.83 3.74 -15.71
CA VAL A 38 10.45 3.28 -15.91
C VAL A 38 10.37 2.19 -16.97
N GLN A 39 11.11 2.32 -18.08
CA GLN A 39 11.16 1.33 -19.14
C GLN A 39 11.78 0.00 -18.66
N SER A 40 12.80 0.05 -17.79
CA SER A 40 13.45 -1.16 -17.27
C SER A 40 12.51 -2.09 -16.50
N VAL A 41 11.38 -1.57 -16.02
CA VAL A 41 10.32 -2.36 -15.36
C VAL A 41 9.06 -2.52 -16.21
N GLY A 42 9.13 -2.19 -17.50
CA GLY A 42 8.06 -2.41 -18.49
C GLY A 42 7.00 -1.30 -18.55
N GLY A 43 7.21 -0.15 -17.92
CA GLY A 43 6.33 0.99 -17.98
C GLY A 43 6.74 2.04 -19.03
N THR A 44 5.88 3.03 -19.24
CA THR A 44 6.15 4.21 -20.06
C THR A 44 6.01 5.47 -19.21
N LEU A 45 7.07 6.28 -19.13
CA LEU A 45 7.02 7.57 -18.45
C LEU A 45 6.21 8.56 -19.29
N VAL A 46 5.20 9.16 -18.65
CA VAL A 46 4.29 10.12 -19.32
C VAL A 46 4.07 11.35 -18.41
N SER A 47 3.39 12.36 -18.96
CA SER A 47 2.93 13.50 -18.17
C SER A 47 1.91 13.07 -17.10
N PHE A 48 1.74 13.91 -16.07
CA PHE A 48 0.73 13.67 -15.02
C PHE A 48 -0.69 13.58 -15.62
N SER A 49 -0.99 14.47 -16.57
CA SER A 49 -2.30 14.48 -17.24
C SER A 49 -2.53 13.21 -18.08
N ASP A 50 -1.50 12.70 -18.74
CA ASP A 50 -1.66 11.49 -19.57
C ASP A 50 -1.83 10.24 -18.71
N ALA A 51 -1.11 10.12 -17.59
CA ALA A 51 -1.33 9.04 -16.64
C ALA A 51 -2.75 9.05 -16.05
N CYS A 52 -3.32 10.24 -15.78
CA CYS A 52 -4.70 10.38 -15.29
C CYS A 52 -5.78 9.99 -16.32
N ARG A 53 -5.43 9.83 -17.61
CA ARG A 53 -6.39 9.43 -18.67
C ARG A 53 -6.51 7.93 -18.87
N ALA A 54 -5.80 7.12 -18.10
CA ALA A 54 -5.88 5.66 -18.16
C ALA A 54 -7.25 5.13 -17.70
N ASP A 55 -7.57 3.87 -18.05
CA ASP A 55 -8.80 3.20 -17.60
C ASP A 55 -8.83 3.00 -16.08
N VAL A 56 -7.64 2.75 -15.51
CA VAL A 56 -7.40 2.63 -14.06
C VAL A 56 -6.28 3.59 -13.68
N VAL A 57 -6.47 4.36 -12.60
CA VAL A 57 -5.44 5.25 -12.09
C VAL A 57 -5.12 4.88 -10.65
N VAL A 58 -3.84 4.70 -10.36
CA VAL A 58 -3.36 4.28 -9.05
C VAL A 58 -2.44 5.34 -8.46
N PRO A 59 -2.89 6.12 -7.47
CA PRO A 59 -2.01 6.99 -6.70
C PRO A 59 -1.11 6.15 -5.78
N SER A 60 0.16 6.01 -6.17
CA SER A 60 1.21 5.30 -5.43
C SER A 60 2.15 6.32 -4.76
N VAL A 61 1.58 7.09 -3.83
CA VAL A 61 2.26 8.15 -3.08
C VAL A 61 2.03 7.97 -1.58
N PRO A 62 2.90 8.52 -0.71
CA PRO A 62 2.64 8.55 0.72
C PRO A 62 1.28 9.17 1.04
N VAL A 63 0.58 8.65 2.07
CA VAL A 63 -0.76 9.13 2.46
C VAL A 63 -0.76 10.62 2.81
N GLN A 64 0.35 11.13 3.34
CA GLN A 64 0.58 12.55 3.63
C GLN A 64 0.41 13.45 2.39
N ASN A 65 0.67 12.90 1.20
CA ASN A 65 0.59 13.62 -0.08
C ASN A 65 -0.69 13.29 -0.87
N LEU A 66 -1.48 12.31 -0.39
CA LEU A 66 -2.59 11.74 -1.16
C LEU A 66 -3.66 12.80 -1.46
N GLU A 67 -4.04 13.61 -0.49
CA GLU A 67 -5.03 14.67 -0.68
C GLU A 67 -4.65 15.64 -1.81
N THR A 68 -3.42 16.15 -1.78
CA THR A 68 -2.91 17.07 -2.82
C THR A 68 -2.87 16.38 -4.19
N VAL A 69 -2.52 15.11 -4.25
CA VAL A 69 -2.47 14.34 -5.50
C VAL A 69 -3.88 14.13 -6.05
N LEU A 70 -4.84 13.73 -5.22
CA LEU A 70 -6.24 13.54 -5.61
C LEU A 70 -6.88 14.84 -6.12
N GLN A 71 -6.61 15.99 -5.48
CA GLN A 71 -7.08 17.30 -5.94
C GLN A 71 -6.56 17.66 -7.33
N LYS A 72 -5.31 17.32 -7.64
CA LYS A 72 -4.72 17.50 -8.97
C LYS A 72 -5.22 16.50 -9.99
N MET A 73 -5.53 15.28 -9.59
CA MET A 73 -6.07 14.21 -10.44
C MET A 73 -7.52 14.50 -10.84
N ALA A 74 -8.36 14.91 -9.89
CA ALA A 74 -9.82 15.01 -10.06
C ALA A 74 -10.26 15.72 -11.35
N PRO A 75 -9.74 16.90 -11.75
CA PRO A 75 -10.14 17.58 -12.98
C PRO A 75 -9.61 16.90 -14.26
N LEU A 76 -8.73 15.92 -14.17
CA LEU A 76 -8.09 15.25 -15.30
C LEU A 76 -8.65 13.86 -15.59
N LEU A 77 -9.38 13.29 -14.62
CA LEU A 77 -9.99 11.97 -14.73
C LEU A 77 -11.16 12.01 -15.72
N LYS A 78 -11.35 10.93 -16.47
CA LYS A 78 -12.51 10.77 -17.35
C LYS A 78 -13.66 10.12 -16.60
N ALA A 79 -14.88 10.40 -16.99
CA ALA A 79 -16.05 9.66 -16.53
C ALA A 79 -15.81 8.15 -16.69
N GLY A 80 -16.11 7.38 -15.66
CA GLY A 80 -15.90 5.96 -15.62
C GLY A 80 -14.43 5.52 -15.45
N THR A 81 -13.47 6.41 -15.17
CA THR A 81 -12.14 5.98 -14.68
C THR A 81 -12.29 5.23 -13.36
N LEU A 82 -11.52 4.17 -13.14
CA LEU A 82 -11.40 3.51 -11.85
C LEU A 82 -10.18 4.06 -11.13
N VAL A 83 -10.37 4.60 -9.93
CA VAL A 83 -9.25 4.94 -9.03
C VAL A 83 -9.13 3.87 -7.95
N ALA A 84 -7.93 3.28 -7.82
CA ALA A 84 -7.60 2.30 -6.80
C ALA A 84 -6.39 2.78 -5.99
N ASP A 85 -6.53 2.99 -4.69
CA ASP A 85 -5.38 3.31 -3.83
C ASP A 85 -4.59 2.04 -3.48
N VAL A 86 -3.37 2.19 -3.00
CA VAL A 86 -2.50 1.08 -2.53
C VAL A 86 -1.91 1.37 -1.15
N ALA A 87 -2.51 2.27 -0.41
CA ALA A 87 -2.02 2.69 0.90
C ALA A 87 -2.10 1.57 1.94
N SER A 88 -1.22 1.61 2.94
CA SER A 88 -1.17 0.64 4.05
C SER A 88 -2.24 0.87 5.13
N VAL A 89 -3.03 1.92 5.01
CA VAL A 89 -4.23 2.24 5.82
C VAL A 89 -5.40 2.48 4.89
N LYS A 90 -6.64 2.26 5.35
CA LYS A 90 -7.81 2.32 4.43
C LYS A 90 -8.79 3.44 4.75
N THR A 91 -9.07 3.68 6.02
CA THR A 91 -10.12 4.65 6.42
C THR A 91 -9.85 6.05 5.86
N VAL A 92 -8.64 6.58 6.05
CA VAL A 92 -8.28 7.94 5.59
C VAL A 92 -8.23 8.04 4.06
N PRO A 93 -7.57 7.15 3.30
CA PRO A 93 -7.58 7.19 1.84
C PRO A 93 -8.99 7.11 1.24
N VAL A 94 -9.87 6.26 1.77
CA VAL A 94 -11.25 6.14 1.31
C VAL A 94 -12.00 7.46 1.49
N GLN A 95 -11.95 8.05 2.69
CA GLN A 95 -12.60 9.34 2.97
C GLN A 95 -12.09 10.46 2.04
N LEU A 96 -10.79 10.49 1.76
CA LEU A 96 -10.20 11.46 0.83
C LEU A 96 -10.69 11.24 -0.60
N MET A 97 -10.71 9.99 -1.09
CA MET A 97 -11.18 9.67 -2.44
C MET A 97 -12.66 9.99 -2.62
N GLU A 98 -13.51 9.62 -1.65
CA GLU A 98 -14.95 9.92 -1.71
C GLU A 98 -15.24 11.42 -1.74
N ARG A 99 -14.49 12.19 -0.94
CA ARG A 99 -14.66 13.66 -0.83
C ARG A 99 -14.18 14.42 -2.06
N ILE A 100 -13.10 13.96 -2.70
CA ILE A 100 -12.37 14.73 -3.70
C ILE A 100 -12.69 14.31 -5.12
N LEU A 101 -12.87 13.00 -5.36
CA LEU A 101 -13.04 12.49 -6.72
C LEU A 101 -14.46 12.72 -7.25
N PRO A 102 -14.60 13.06 -8.55
CA PRO A 102 -15.90 13.26 -9.19
C PRO A 102 -16.84 12.05 -9.01
N GLY A 103 -18.14 12.31 -8.98
CA GLY A 103 -19.17 11.29 -8.76
C GLY A 103 -19.27 10.21 -9.84
N ASP A 104 -18.78 10.50 -11.03
CA ASP A 104 -18.73 9.60 -12.19
C ASP A 104 -17.42 8.80 -12.31
N VAL A 105 -16.55 8.90 -11.31
CA VAL A 105 -15.32 8.11 -11.16
C VAL A 105 -15.57 6.97 -10.19
N ASP A 106 -15.23 5.75 -10.59
CA ASP A 106 -15.31 4.57 -9.71
C ASP A 106 -14.16 4.55 -8.71
N ILE A 107 -14.43 4.07 -7.50
CA ILE A 107 -13.46 4.00 -6.39
C ILE A 107 -13.43 2.60 -5.81
N VAL A 108 -12.24 2.01 -5.75
CA VAL A 108 -11.96 0.76 -5.03
C VAL A 108 -10.80 0.99 -4.07
N ALA A 109 -11.01 0.71 -2.80
CA ALA A 109 -9.91 0.68 -1.84
C ALA A 109 -9.15 -0.63 -1.99
N THR A 110 -7.81 -0.56 -2.03
CA THR A 110 -6.96 -1.76 -2.11
C THR A 110 -5.76 -1.65 -1.18
N HIS A 111 -5.30 -2.79 -0.68
CA HIS A 111 -4.04 -2.90 0.04
C HIS A 111 -3.37 -4.23 -0.28
N PRO A 112 -2.35 -4.24 -1.14
CA PRO A 112 -1.44 -5.39 -1.28
C PRO A 112 -0.71 -5.60 0.05
N LEU A 113 -0.96 -6.73 0.74
CA LEU A 113 -0.28 -7.06 2.00
C LEU A 113 1.13 -7.63 1.73
N PHE A 114 1.76 -7.11 0.70
CA PHE A 114 3.09 -7.46 0.25
C PHE A 114 3.79 -6.27 -0.39
N GLY A 115 5.10 -6.34 -0.42
CA GLY A 115 5.95 -5.32 -1.03
C GLY A 115 7.05 -5.93 -1.90
N PRO A 116 8.03 -5.12 -2.34
CA PRO A 116 9.12 -5.57 -3.19
C PRO A 116 9.93 -6.73 -2.62
N GLN A 117 10.06 -6.82 -1.30
CA GLN A 117 10.80 -7.91 -0.63
C GLN A 117 10.03 -9.22 -0.66
N SER A 118 8.79 -9.23 -0.16
CA SER A 118 7.95 -10.43 -0.12
C SER A 118 7.47 -10.87 -1.50
N GLY A 119 7.33 -9.93 -2.45
CA GLY A 119 6.98 -10.19 -3.84
C GLY A 119 8.16 -10.33 -4.80
N ALA A 120 9.41 -10.43 -4.31
CA ALA A 120 10.61 -10.50 -5.15
C ALA A 120 10.60 -11.69 -6.11
N ASN A 121 10.04 -12.82 -5.67
CA ASN A 121 9.93 -14.07 -6.46
C ASN A 121 8.56 -14.22 -7.16
N GLY A 122 7.76 -13.16 -7.23
CA GLY A 122 6.41 -13.16 -7.79
C GLY A 122 5.36 -12.88 -6.72
N VAL A 123 4.14 -12.58 -7.17
CA VAL A 123 3.03 -12.19 -6.27
C VAL A 123 1.98 -13.28 -6.09
N GLN A 124 2.15 -14.43 -6.73
CA GLN A 124 1.21 -15.53 -6.68
C GLN A 124 0.96 -16.03 -5.24
N GLY A 125 -0.29 -16.13 -4.84
CA GLY A 125 -0.73 -16.55 -3.51
C GLY A 125 -0.57 -15.49 -2.42
N LEU A 126 -0.01 -14.31 -2.74
CA LEU A 126 0.13 -13.24 -1.76
C LEU A 126 -1.23 -12.56 -1.49
N PRO A 127 -1.50 -12.17 -0.24
CA PRO A 127 -2.79 -11.63 0.15
C PRO A 127 -2.95 -10.16 -0.33
N MET A 128 -4.16 -9.85 -0.81
CA MET A 128 -4.56 -8.50 -1.20
C MET A 128 -5.95 -8.18 -0.67
N VAL A 129 -6.06 -7.12 0.10
CA VAL A 129 -7.34 -6.59 0.55
C VAL A 129 -7.93 -5.67 -0.52
N ILE A 130 -9.23 -5.82 -0.75
CA ILE A 130 -10.02 -4.94 -1.63
C ILE A 130 -11.34 -4.58 -0.97
N TRP A 131 -11.88 -3.40 -1.31
CA TRP A 131 -13.20 -2.97 -0.87
C TRP A 131 -13.88 -2.10 -1.93
N PRO A 132 -15.13 -2.42 -2.36
CA PRO A 132 -15.91 -1.57 -3.26
C PRO A 132 -16.40 -0.33 -2.50
N VAL A 133 -15.86 0.85 -2.84
CA VAL A 133 -16.30 2.12 -2.24
C VAL A 133 -17.42 2.74 -3.07
N ARG A 134 -17.16 2.95 -4.36
CA ARG A 134 -18.10 3.48 -5.34
C ARG A 134 -17.79 2.85 -6.68
N VAL A 135 -18.35 1.68 -6.94
CA VAL A 135 -18.09 0.90 -8.16
C VAL A 135 -19.25 -0.06 -8.42
N SER A 136 -19.58 -0.32 -9.67
CA SER A 136 -20.59 -1.31 -10.01
C SER A 136 -20.11 -2.74 -9.78
N ASP A 137 -21.03 -3.65 -9.43
CA ASP A 137 -20.72 -5.08 -9.18
C ASP A 137 -20.02 -5.73 -10.37
N GLY A 138 -20.46 -5.45 -11.60
CA GLY A 138 -19.84 -6.01 -12.79
C GLY A 138 -18.40 -5.52 -13.02
N ARG A 139 -18.07 -4.31 -12.58
CA ARG A 139 -16.70 -3.80 -12.68
C ARG A 139 -15.83 -4.35 -11.56
N MET A 140 -16.37 -4.43 -10.36
CA MET A 140 -15.71 -5.08 -9.23
C MET A 140 -15.38 -6.54 -9.52
N TYR A 141 -16.33 -7.29 -10.09
CA TYR A 141 -16.10 -8.67 -10.53
C TYR A 141 -14.96 -8.78 -11.53
N ARG A 142 -14.90 -7.90 -12.55
CA ARG A 142 -13.77 -7.91 -13.51
C ARG A 142 -12.43 -7.60 -12.88
N LEU A 143 -12.39 -6.70 -11.90
CA LEU A 143 -11.17 -6.40 -11.16
C LEU A 143 -10.71 -7.62 -10.34
N GLU A 144 -11.63 -8.24 -9.58
CA GLU A 144 -11.31 -9.44 -8.80
C GLU A 144 -10.86 -10.60 -9.67
N THR A 145 -11.51 -10.83 -10.81
CA THR A 145 -11.12 -11.85 -11.77
C THR A 145 -9.69 -11.60 -12.26
N PHE A 146 -9.34 -10.35 -12.60
CA PHE A 146 -7.97 -10.02 -13.00
C PHE A 146 -6.97 -10.30 -11.87
N LEU A 147 -7.27 -9.90 -10.64
CA LEU A 147 -6.39 -10.10 -9.49
C LEU A 147 -6.21 -11.59 -9.16
N LYS A 148 -7.30 -12.38 -9.22
CA LYS A 148 -7.29 -13.82 -8.89
C LYS A 148 -6.73 -14.68 -10.01
N ASP A 149 -7.12 -14.43 -11.25
CA ASP A 149 -6.81 -15.35 -12.37
C ASP A 149 -5.50 -14.97 -13.09
N CYS A 150 -5.23 -13.67 -13.27
CA CYS A 150 -4.02 -13.20 -13.94
C CYS A 150 -2.84 -13.07 -12.96
N LEU A 151 -3.04 -12.38 -11.84
CA LEU A 151 -1.99 -12.17 -10.84
C LEU A 151 -1.93 -13.31 -9.81
N ARG A 152 -2.96 -14.15 -9.74
CA ARG A 152 -3.09 -15.29 -8.81
C ARG A 152 -2.96 -14.90 -7.34
N LEU A 153 -3.48 -13.71 -7.00
CA LEU A 153 -3.48 -13.21 -5.63
C LEU A 153 -4.56 -13.89 -4.78
N ASP A 154 -4.31 -13.99 -3.46
CA ASP A 154 -5.32 -14.31 -2.46
C ASP A 154 -6.11 -13.02 -2.13
N VAL A 155 -7.26 -12.83 -2.79
CA VAL A 155 -8.05 -11.61 -2.71
C VAL A 155 -9.10 -11.72 -1.62
N GLN A 156 -9.06 -10.81 -0.67
CA GLN A 156 -9.94 -10.73 0.49
C GLN A 156 -10.76 -9.43 0.46
N ARG A 157 -12.08 -9.52 0.63
CA ARG A 157 -12.95 -8.35 0.80
C ARG A 157 -13.05 -8.01 2.28
N VAL A 158 -12.43 -6.89 2.67
CA VAL A 158 -12.43 -6.42 4.05
C VAL A 158 -12.77 -4.94 4.06
N SER A 159 -13.70 -4.53 4.93
CA SER A 159 -14.08 -3.11 5.03
C SER A 159 -12.93 -2.24 5.53
N PRO A 160 -12.89 -0.93 5.18
CA PRO A 160 -11.83 -0.02 5.63
C PRO A 160 -11.63 0.02 7.13
N ASP A 161 -12.73 0.00 7.90
CA ASP A 161 -12.69 0.01 9.36
C ASP A 161 -12.11 -1.30 9.94
N GLU A 162 -12.59 -2.43 9.46
CA GLU A 162 -12.09 -3.75 9.86
C GLU A 162 -10.62 -3.92 9.48
N HIS A 163 -10.25 -3.54 8.26
CA HIS A 163 -8.86 -3.54 7.82
C HIS A 163 -7.96 -2.74 8.77
N ASP A 164 -8.30 -1.49 9.09
CA ASP A 164 -7.44 -0.65 9.92
C ASP A 164 -7.38 -1.15 11.36
N ARG A 165 -8.45 -1.78 11.87
CA ARG A 165 -8.46 -2.44 13.18
C ARG A 165 -7.49 -3.63 13.23
N GLU A 166 -7.50 -4.49 12.23
CA GLU A 166 -6.55 -5.59 12.08
C GLU A 166 -5.11 -5.10 11.90
N MET A 167 -4.92 -4.11 11.00
CA MET A 167 -3.60 -3.55 10.70
C MET A 167 -2.99 -2.76 11.87
N ALA A 168 -3.77 -2.35 12.87
CA ALA A 168 -3.20 -1.81 14.11
C ALA A 168 -2.29 -2.82 14.83
N TYR A 169 -2.59 -4.11 14.70
CA TYR A 169 -1.75 -5.18 15.27
C TYR A 169 -0.78 -5.75 14.22
N VAL A 170 -1.27 -6.09 13.03
CA VAL A 170 -0.45 -6.73 12.00
C VAL A 170 0.67 -5.80 11.51
N HIS A 171 0.36 -4.52 11.29
CA HIS A 171 1.35 -3.54 10.82
C HIS A 171 1.86 -2.63 11.95
N ALA A 172 0.96 -1.88 12.62
CA ALA A 172 1.42 -0.82 13.50
C ALA A 172 2.19 -1.35 14.71
N LEU A 173 1.76 -2.45 15.32
CA LEU A 173 2.52 -3.09 16.40
C LEU A 173 3.84 -3.69 15.91
N THR A 174 3.82 -4.42 14.79
CA THR A 174 5.02 -5.07 14.25
C THR A 174 6.09 -4.05 13.89
N PHE A 175 5.71 -2.96 13.20
CA PHE A 175 6.65 -1.90 12.82
C PHE A 175 7.16 -1.12 14.04
N LEU A 176 6.30 -0.88 15.05
CA LEU A 176 6.71 -0.24 16.30
C LEU A 176 7.76 -1.09 17.06
N LEU A 177 7.51 -2.40 17.17
CA LEU A 177 8.46 -3.33 17.82
C LEU A 177 9.75 -3.45 17.00
N GLY A 178 9.67 -3.53 15.69
CA GLY A 178 10.85 -3.54 14.81
C GLY A 178 11.72 -2.30 15.02
N ARG A 179 11.10 -1.11 15.11
CA ARG A 179 11.82 0.13 15.40
C ARG A 179 12.42 0.13 16.79
N ALA A 180 11.68 -0.32 17.82
CA ALA A 180 12.20 -0.43 19.17
C ALA A 180 13.40 -1.39 19.27
N PHE A 181 13.36 -2.53 18.57
CA PHE A 181 14.48 -3.47 18.52
C PHE A 181 15.68 -2.92 17.75
N HIS A 182 15.43 -2.12 16.71
CA HIS A 182 16.48 -1.40 15.99
C HIS A 182 17.15 -0.35 16.91
N ASP A 183 16.36 0.46 17.61
CA ASP A 183 16.87 1.51 18.50
C ASP A 183 17.58 0.96 19.73
N LEU A 184 17.17 -0.23 20.22
CA LEU A 184 17.86 -0.98 21.28
C LEU A 184 19.15 -1.66 20.80
N ASP A 185 19.40 -1.68 19.50
CA ASP A 185 20.52 -2.40 18.87
C ASP A 185 20.68 -3.83 19.38
N ILE A 186 19.56 -4.60 19.38
CA ILE A 186 19.59 -5.99 19.85
C ILE A 186 20.64 -6.80 19.09
N PRO A 187 21.57 -7.51 19.77
CA PRO A 187 22.72 -8.10 19.11
C PRO A 187 22.36 -9.37 18.33
N ASN A 188 23.04 -9.58 17.20
CA ASN A 188 23.05 -10.89 16.55
C ASN A 188 24.14 -11.77 17.18
N THR A 189 23.75 -12.63 18.13
CA THR A 189 24.66 -13.48 18.91
C THR A 189 24.66 -14.93 18.40
N PRO A 190 25.78 -15.67 18.51
CA PRO A 190 25.81 -17.09 18.20
C PRO A 190 24.98 -17.93 19.19
N LEU A 191 24.67 -17.39 20.39
CA LEU A 191 23.88 -18.08 21.43
C LEU A 191 22.35 -17.88 21.21
N LYS A 192 21.93 -17.35 20.08
CA LYS A 192 20.52 -17.09 19.80
C LYS A 192 19.69 -18.37 19.71
N THR A 193 18.51 -18.34 20.32
CA THR A 193 17.47 -19.34 20.14
C THR A 193 16.68 -19.11 18.86
N LYS A 194 15.87 -20.08 18.43
CA LYS A 194 14.92 -19.88 17.32
C LYS A 194 13.94 -18.72 17.59
N THR A 195 13.45 -18.62 18.82
CA THR A 195 12.56 -17.52 19.22
C THR A 195 13.24 -16.15 19.12
N TYR A 196 14.53 -16.06 19.54
CA TYR A 196 15.28 -14.82 19.40
C TYR A 196 15.52 -14.44 17.94
N GLN A 197 15.68 -15.43 17.05
CA GLN A 197 15.78 -15.17 15.61
C GLN A 197 14.55 -14.44 15.08
N HIS A 198 13.32 -14.75 15.54
CA HIS A 198 12.12 -14.03 15.13
C HIS A 198 12.15 -12.55 15.55
N LEU A 199 12.76 -12.20 16.70
CA LEU A 199 12.94 -10.80 17.09
C LEU A 199 13.90 -10.07 16.13
N LEU A 200 14.98 -10.73 15.71
CA LEU A 200 15.91 -10.20 14.70
C LEU A 200 15.23 -10.05 13.34
N ASP A 201 14.34 -10.96 12.97
CA ASP A 201 13.57 -10.87 11.72
C ASP A 201 12.58 -9.69 11.76
N VAL A 202 11.91 -9.46 12.89
CA VAL A 202 11.05 -8.27 13.10
C VAL A 202 11.89 -6.98 13.05
N ARG A 203 13.09 -6.93 13.64
CA ARG A 203 14.01 -5.79 13.53
C ARG A 203 14.32 -5.46 12.05
N ARG A 204 14.55 -6.48 11.20
CA ARG A 204 14.89 -6.29 9.80
C ARG A 204 13.76 -5.69 8.96
N ILE A 205 12.50 -5.87 9.35
CA ILE A 205 11.35 -5.32 8.63
C ILE A 205 11.50 -3.82 8.41
N VAL A 206 11.96 -3.08 9.43
CA VAL A 206 12.06 -1.62 9.40
C VAL A 206 13.37 -1.08 8.79
N GLU A 207 14.35 -1.93 8.51
CA GLU A 207 15.66 -1.51 7.97
C GLU A 207 15.55 -0.95 6.53
N HIS A 208 14.53 -1.35 5.79
CA HIS A 208 14.33 -0.97 4.40
C HIS A 208 13.07 -0.13 4.15
N ASP A 209 12.34 0.21 5.22
CA ASP A 209 11.13 0.98 5.14
C ASP A 209 11.41 2.48 5.24
N THR A 210 10.62 3.26 4.51
CA THR A 210 10.76 4.71 4.55
C THR A 210 10.14 5.30 5.82
N PRO A 211 10.67 6.43 6.34
CA PRO A 211 10.05 7.15 7.46
C PRO A 211 8.58 7.49 7.21
N GLU A 212 8.23 7.81 5.96
CA GLU A 212 6.85 8.15 5.55
C GLU A 212 5.91 6.94 5.67
N LEU A 213 6.38 5.72 5.38
CA LEU A 213 5.59 4.50 5.56
C LEU A 213 5.33 4.25 7.04
N PHE A 214 6.37 4.34 7.88
CA PHE A 214 6.22 4.22 9.33
C PHE A 214 5.23 5.25 9.89
N GLU A 215 5.37 6.50 9.47
CA GLU A 215 4.45 7.57 9.86
C GLU A 215 3.02 7.28 9.41
N THR A 216 2.83 6.82 8.17
CA THR A 216 1.52 6.42 7.63
C THR A 216 0.86 5.38 8.54
N ILE A 217 1.56 4.31 8.85
CA ILE A 217 1.06 3.19 9.65
C ILE A 217 0.73 3.66 11.08
N GLN A 218 1.58 4.50 11.68
CA GLN A 218 1.45 4.91 13.08
C GLN A 218 0.47 6.07 13.32
N LYS A 219 0.32 6.99 12.37
CA LYS A 219 -0.49 8.20 12.56
C LYS A 219 -1.83 8.15 11.82
N TYR A 220 -1.88 7.52 10.64
CA TYR A 220 -3.08 7.51 9.80
C TYR A 220 -3.96 6.27 9.99
N ASN A 221 -3.51 5.26 10.74
CA ASN A 221 -4.37 4.19 11.22
C ASN A 221 -5.10 4.67 12.49
N PRO A 222 -6.44 4.78 12.50
CA PRO A 222 -7.19 5.33 13.64
C PRO A 222 -7.08 4.47 14.91
N TYR A 223 -6.74 3.20 14.79
CA TYR A 223 -6.62 2.24 15.91
C TYR A 223 -5.19 2.14 16.48
N ALA A 224 -4.18 2.64 15.77
CA ALA A 224 -2.78 2.51 16.19
C ALA A 224 -2.48 3.22 17.51
N ALA A 225 -3.11 4.36 17.79
CA ALA A 225 -2.93 5.08 19.06
C ALA A 225 -3.43 4.27 20.26
N ASP A 226 -4.56 3.58 20.14
CA ASP A 226 -5.08 2.72 21.18
C ASP A 226 -4.20 1.49 21.39
N MET A 227 -3.79 0.84 20.33
CA MET A 227 -2.85 -0.28 20.38
C MET A 227 -1.57 0.12 21.14
N ARG A 228 -0.97 1.30 20.85
CA ARG A 228 0.23 1.79 21.56
C ARG A 228 -0.02 2.00 23.05
N ARG A 229 -1.15 2.60 23.43
CA ARG A 229 -1.50 2.78 24.86
C ARG A 229 -1.60 1.43 25.58
N ARG A 230 -2.23 0.44 24.96
CA ARG A 230 -2.37 -0.92 25.50
C ARG A 230 -1.03 -1.62 25.63
N LEU A 231 -0.14 -1.47 24.64
CA LEU A 231 1.23 -2.02 24.69
C LEU A 231 2.00 -1.43 25.85
N VAL A 232 2.05 -0.08 25.98
CA VAL A 232 2.77 0.61 27.07
C VAL A 232 2.18 0.23 28.44
N GLY A 233 0.86 0.18 28.55
CA GLY A 233 0.21 -0.26 29.79
C GLY A 233 0.52 -1.71 30.18
N SER A 234 0.66 -2.61 29.19
CA SER A 234 1.10 -3.97 29.43
C SER A 234 2.58 -4.02 29.85
N TRP A 235 3.44 -3.27 29.14
CA TRP A 235 4.87 -3.20 29.42
C TRP A 235 5.14 -2.72 30.85
N ASN A 236 4.49 -1.63 31.26
CA ASN A 236 4.66 -1.04 32.60
C ASN A 236 4.30 -2.01 33.73
N ARG A 237 3.34 -2.92 33.52
CA ARG A 237 3.01 -3.96 34.53
C ARG A 237 4.15 -4.96 34.77
N TRP A 238 5.00 -5.18 33.78
CA TRP A 238 6.11 -6.14 33.84
C TRP A 238 7.46 -5.52 34.10
N SER A 239 7.61 -4.20 33.90
CA SER A 239 8.87 -3.47 34.11
C SER A 239 8.97 -2.83 35.51
N ALA A 240 7.93 -2.89 36.33
CA ALA A 240 7.85 -2.24 37.63
C ALA A 240 8.36 -3.14 38.81
N ASN A 241 8.98 -4.28 38.52
CA ASN A 241 9.54 -5.21 39.56
C ASN A 241 11.05 -5.22 39.48
#